data_51be4b7bca67a48d0dff8b22d053d33a
#
_entry.id   51be4b7bca67a48d0dff8b22d053d33a
#
_cell.length_a   1.000
_cell.length_b   1.000
_cell.length_c   1.000
_cell.angle_alpha   90.00
_cell.angle_beta   90.00
_cell.angle_gamma   90.00
#
_symmetry.space_group_name_H-M   'P 1'
#
loop_
_entity.id
_entity.type
_entity.pdbx_description
1 polymer ?
#
loop_
_entity_poly.entity_id
_entity_poly.type
_entity_poly.pdbx_seq_one_letter_code
_entity_poly.pdbx_strand_id
1 'polypeptide(L)'
;MPKRRKDVIFFDAPPVISAWGSAGGKKEGEGPLASAFDYLTQDAAFADENCANWEQAESMLQQKAAGICLRKAGIAAKDVDLTFAGDLQAQCTASNYTLRTLATPFAGLYGACSTMTEALCLGAAFAAAGLGRQILAM
;
A
#
# COMPACT_ATOMS: atom_id res chain seq x y z
N MET A 1 -9.11 -13.37 -20.49
CA MET A 1 -9.87 -12.39 -19.68
C MET A 1 -10.21 -13.01 -18.33
N PRO A 2 -10.26 -12.23 -17.23
CA PRO A 2 -10.69 -12.75 -15.93
C PRO A 2 -12.06 -13.41 -16.02
N LYS A 3 -12.24 -14.55 -15.34
CA LYS A 3 -13.50 -15.29 -15.30
C LYS A 3 -13.96 -15.40 -13.85
N ARG A 4 -15.22 -15.08 -13.60
CA ARG A 4 -15.81 -15.23 -12.28
C ARG A 4 -16.58 -16.56 -12.17
N ARG A 5 -16.33 -17.31 -11.10
CA ARG A 5 -17.13 -18.46 -10.69
C ARG A 5 -17.52 -18.28 -9.22
N LYS A 6 -18.79 -17.95 -9.00
CA LYS A 6 -19.32 -17.60 -7.67
C LYS A 6 -18.48 -16.45 -7.05
N ASP A 7 -17.77 -16.73 -5.97
CA ASP A 7 -17.01 -15.77 -5.18
C ASP A 7 -15.50 -15.74 -5.55
N VAL A 8 -15.10 -16.47 -6.60
CA VAL A 8 -13.70 -16.57 -7.04
C VAL A 8 -13.54 -15.98 -8.43
N ILE A 9 -12.47 -15.18 -8.58
CA ILE A 9 -12.03 -14.65 -9.87
C ILE A 9 -10.79 -15.42 -10.30
N PHE A 10 -10.84 -16.01 -11.49
CA PHE A 10 -9.72 -16.71 -12.12
C PHE A 10 -9.12 -15.84 -13.20
N PHE A 11 -7.80 -15.79 -13.24
CA PHE A 11 -7.03 -15.11 -14.27
C PHE A 11 -6.36 -16.15 -15.17
N ASP A 12 -6.58 -16.08 -16.49
CA ASP A 12 -5.90 -16.96 -17.45
C ASP A 12 -4.38 -16.69 -17.46
N ALA A 13 -3.99 -15.42 -17.31
CA ALA A 13 -2.63 -14.96 -17.06
C ALA A 13 -2.66 -14.08 -15.81
N PRO A 14 -2.34 -14.64 -14.63
CA PRO A 14 -2.43 -13.89 -13.38
C PRO A 14 -1.35 -12.81 -13.31
N PRO A 15 -1.67 -11.60 -12.84
CA PRO A 15 -0.66 -10.62 -12.50
C PRO A 15 0.19 -11.13 -11.34
N VAL A 16 1.41 -10.64 -11.23
CA VAL A 16 2.36 -11.05 -10.19
C VAL A 16 2.67 -9.89 -9.27
N ILE A 17 2.90 -10.19 -7.99
CA ILE A 17 3.47 -9.23 -7.04
C ILE A 17 4.98 -9.20 -7.31
N SER A 18 5.48 -8.11 -7.86
CA SER A 18 6.90 -7.95 -8.24
C SER A 18 7.76 -7.48 -7.07
N ALA A 19 7.18 -6.75 -6.13
CA ALA A 19 7.85 -6.29 -4.92
C ALA A 19 6.84 -5.97 -3.82
N TRP A 20 7.33 -5.88 -2.61
CA TRP A 20 6.56 -5.41 -1.45
C TRP A 20 7.45 -4.58 -0.52
N GLY A 21 6.82 -3.74 0.29
CA GLY A 21 7.46 -2.96 1.34
C GLY A 21 6.59 -2.95 2.59
N SER A 22 7.18 -3.06 3.74
CA SER A 22 6.50 -3.06 5.02
C SER A 22 7.10 -2.04 5.99
N ALA A 23 6.23 -1.30 6.67
CA ALA A 23 6.61 -0.37 7.72
C ALA A 23 5.72 -0.63 8.93
N GLY A 24 6.30 -0.66 10.11
CA GLY A 24 5.58 -0.93 11.35
C GLY A 24 5.95 0.03 12.46
N GLY A 25 5.10 0.06 13.47
CA GLY A 25 5.32 0.79 14.71
C GLY A 25 6.28 0.08 15.64
N LYS A 26 6.58 0.73 16.77
CA LYS A 26 7.49 0.17 17.79
C LYS A 26 7.04 -1.18 18.33
N LYS A 27 5.73 -1.36 18.54
CA LYS A 27 5.18 -2.61 19.08
C LYS A 27 5.38 -3.80 18.15
N GLU A 28 5.34 -3.60 16.84
CA GLU A 28 5.64 -4.64 15.87
C GLU A 28 7.12 -5.06 15.98
N GLY A 29 8.00 -4.12 16.32
CA GLY A 29 9.42 -4.40 16.60
C GLY A 29 9.67 -5.24 17.87
N GLU A 30 8.72 -5.28 18.79
CA GLU A 30 8.75 -6.11 20.00
C GLU A 30 8.08 -7.48 19.78
N GLY A 31 7.45 -7.68 18.63
CA GLY A 31 6.69 -8.87 18.29
C GLY A 31 7.51 -9.95 17.56
N PRO A 32 6.93 -11.15 17.40
CA PRO A 32 7.61 -12.29 16.77
C PRO A 32 7.91 -12.08 15.27
N LEU A 33 7.27 -11.11 14.62
CA LEU A 33 7.44 -10.80 13.21
C LEU A 33 8.34 -9.58 12.96
N ALA A 34 9.03 -9.07 13.98
CA ALA A 34 9.87 -7.87 13.87
C ALA A 34 10.88 -7.95 12.72
N SER A 35 11.51 -9.10 12.52
CA SER A 35 12.48 -9.30 11.43
C SER A 35 11.87 -9.33 10.03
N ALA A 36 10.55 -9.40 9.90
CA ALA A 36 9.85 -9.40 8.62
C ALA A 36 9.53 -7.99 8.11
N PHE A 37 9.63 -6.97 8.96
CA PHE A 37 9.43 -5.60 8.57
C PHE A 37 10.68 -4.99 7.92
N ASP A 38 10.48 -4.25 6.85
CA ASP A 38 11.55 -3.50 6.19
C ASP A 38 11.94 -2.22 6.95
N TYR A 39 10.99 -1.65 7.67
CA TYR A 39 11.18 -0.46 8.49
C TYR A 39 10.36 -0.58 9.78
N LEU A 40 11.00 -0.24 10.90
CA LEU A 40 10.35 -0.14 12.20
C LEU A 40 10.70 1.22 12.83
N THR A 41 9.68 2.00 13.21
CA THR A 41 9.92 3.21 13.99
C THR A 41 10.25 2.87 15.43
N GLN A 42 11.07 3.70 16.05
CA GLN A 42 11.38 3.61 17.50
C GLN A 42 10.41 4.46 18.34
N ASP A 43 9.62 5.30 17.70
CA ASP A 43 8.61 6.11 18.36
C ASP A 43 7.40 5.23 18.76
N ALA A 44 6.94 5.37 19.99
CA ALA A 44 5.83 4.60 20.53
C ALA A 44 4.46 5.20 20.17
N ALA A 45 4.39 6.48 19.87
CA ALA A 45 3.15 7.23 19.65
C ALA A 45 2.96 7.64 18.19
N PHE A 46 4.00 8.16 17.57
CA PHE A 46 4.01 8.64 16.19
C PHE A 46 5.15 7.95 15.44
N ALA A 47 5.01 7.87 14.13
CA ALA A 47 5.97 7.17 13.27
C ALA A 47 7.32 7.89 13.18
N ASP A 48 7.38 9.16 13.56
CA ASP A 48 8.57 9.98 13.57
C ASP A 48 8.35 11.19 14.50
N GLU A 49 9.42 11.72 15.08
CA GLU A 49 9.38 12.89 15.96
C GLU A 49 8.80 14.15 15.31
N ASN A 50 8.78 14.21 13.98
CA ASN A 50 8.21 15.33 13.23
C ASN A 50 6.71 15.19 12.97
N CYS A 51 6.07 14.09 13.35
CA CYS A 51 4.65 13.89 13.18
C CYS A 51 3.88 14.54 14.32
N ALA A 52 2.95 15.43 13.99
CA ALA A 52 2.15 16.17 14.97
C ALA A 52 0.85 15.44 15.37
N ASN A 53 0.43 14.45 14.61
CA ASN A 53 -0.80 13.69 14.84
C ASN A 53 -0.72 12.30 14.19
N TRP A 54 -1.73 11.47 14.47
CA TRP A 54 -1.78 10.08 14.01
C TRP A 54 -1.90 9.97 12.49
N GLU A 55 -2.62 10.88 11.83
CA GLU A 55 -2.78 10.87 10.37
C GLU A 55 -1.44 11.17 9.67
N GLN A 56 -0.64 12.06 10.22
CA GLN A 56 0.71 12.30 9.71
C GLN A 56 1.63 11.09 9.94
N ALA A 57 1.52 10.45 11.10
CA ALA A 57 2.28 9.25 11.42
C ALA A 57 1.94 8.11 10.45
N GLU A 58 0.66 7.85 10.21
CA GLU A 58 0.20 6.84 9.26
C GLU A 58 0.66 7.17 7.83
N SER A 59 0.50 8.43 7.40
CA SER A 59 0.98 8.88 6.10
C SER A 59 2.48 8.66 5.93
N MET A 60 3.28 8.91 6.97
CA MET A 60 4.72 8.71 6.93
C MET A 60 5.08 7.23 6.83
N LEU A 61 4.40 6.36 7.58
CA LEU A 61 4.60 4.90 7.47
C LEU A 61 4.23 4.40 6.07
N GLN A 62 3.12 4.86 5.51
CA GLN A 62 2.73 4.55 4.14
C GLN A 62 3.80 5.00 3.12
N GLN A 63 4.33 6.21 3.24
CA GLN A 63 5.41 6.71 2.39
C GLN A 63 6.67 5.85 2.52
N LYS A 64 7.04 5.42 3.72
CA LYS A 64 8.17 4.52 3.95
C LYS A 64 7.96 3.18 3.25
N ALA A 65 6.80 2.54 3.46
CA ALA A 65 6.47 1.26 2.85
C ALA A 65 6.46 1.35 1.32
N ALA A 66 5.77 2.34 0.76
CA ALA A 66 5.72 2.57 -0.68
C ALA A 66 7.12 2.85 -1.28
N GLY A 67 7.89 3.71 -0.65
CA GLY A 67 9.26 4.01 -1.09
C GLY A 67 10.18 2.78 -1.08
N ILE A 68 10.03 1.90 -0.10
CA ILE A 68 10.76 0.63 -0.05
C ILE A 68 10.31 -0.30 -1.16
N CYS A 69 9.00 -0.44 -1.36
CA CYS A 69 8.41 -1.26 -2.42
C CYS A 69 8.91 -0.82 -3.79
N LEU A 70 8.83 0.47 -4.12
CA LEU A 70 9.27 1.03 -5.39
C LEU A 70 10.77 0.83 -5.62
N ARG A 71 11.61 1.02 -4.59
CA ARG A 71 13.05 0.73 -4.70
C ARG A 71 13.33 -0.74 -4.97
N LYS A 72 12.64 -1.66 -4.28
CA LYS A 72 12.79 -3.11 -4.53
C LYS A 72 12.32 -3.49 -5.93
N ALA A 73 11.28 -2.84 -6.44
CA ALA A 73 10.78 -3.03 -7.79
C ALA A 73 11.71 -2.42 -8.87
N GLY A 74 12.59 -1.52 -8.51
CA GLY A 74 13.45 -0.80 -9.45
C GLY A 74 12.70 0.21 -10.33
N ILE A 75 11.56 0.74 -9.85
CA ILE A 75 10.73 1.70 -10.57
C ILE A 75 10.61 3.01 -9.79
N ALA A 76 10.36 4.11 -10.50
CA ALA A 76 10.07 5.40 -9.87
C ALA A 76 8.55 5.58 -9.68
N ALA A 77 8.15 6.44 -8.75
CA ALA A 77 6.74 6.72 -8.48
C ALA A 77 5.99 7.20 -9.75
N LYS A 78 6.64 7.97 -10.61
CA LYS A 78 6.08 8.43 -11.89
C LYS A 78 5.73 7.31 -12.87
N ASP A 79 6.31 6.11 -12.67
CA ASP A 79 6.09 4.95 -13.54
C ASP A 79 4.93 4.07 -13.02
N VAL A 80 4.31 4.45 -11.91
CA VAL A 80 3.10 3.82 -11.37
C VAL A 80 1.90 4.32 -12.14
N ASP A 81 1.18 3.42 -12.79
CA ASP A 81 0.00 3.77 -13.60
C ASP A 81 -1.21 4.10 -12.72
N LEU A 82 -1.37 3.41 -11.60
CA LEU A 82 -2.48 3.61 -10.66
C LEU A 82 -2.12 3.05 -9.28
N THR A 83 -2.61 3.74 -8.25
CA THR A 83 -2.52 3.28 -6.86
C THR A 83 -3.92 3.06 -6.29
N PHE A 84 -4.13 1.91 -5.68
CA PHE A 84 -5.27 1.63 -4.81
C PHE A 84 -4.80 1.68 -3.37
N ALA A 85 -5.36 2.57 -2.58
CA ALA A 85 -4.92 2.76 -1.20
C ALA A 85 -6.05 3.22 -0.28
N GLY A 86 -5.91 2.93 1.00
CA GLY A 86 -6.78 3.44 2.04
C GLY A 86 -6.08 3.42 3.40
N ASP A 87 -6.79 3.88 4.40
CA ASP A 87 -6.30 3.91 5.78
C ASP A 87 -7.42 3.59 6.77
N LEU A 88 -7.05 3.33 8.01
CA LEU A 88 -7.99 3.01 9.07
C LEU A 88 -8.57 4.22 9.77
N GLN A 89 -7.83 5.31 9.80
CA GLN A 89 -8.14 6.39 10.72
C GLN A 89 -9.20 7.34 10.18
N ALA A 90 -8.91 8.09 9.15
CA ALA A 90 -9.70 9.24 8.78
C ALA A 90 -10.18 9.19 7.33
N GLN A 91 -10.72 8.05 6.90
CA GLN A 91 -11.36 7.88 5.59
C GLN A 91 -10.48 8.38 4.44
N CYS A 92 -9.34 7.75 4.25
CA CYS A 92 -8.32 8.09 3.24
C CYS A 92 -7.60 9.43 3.45
N THR A 93 -7.62 10.02 4.62
CA THR A 93 -6.88 11.26 4.88
C THR A 93 -5.37 11.01 4.81
N ALA A 94 -4.86 10.03 5.54
CA ALA A 94 -3.44 9.67 5.52
C ALA A 94 -3.00 9.23 4.12
N SER A 95 -3.80 8.42 3.44
CA SER A 95 -3.55 7.97 2.08
C SER A 95 -3.50 9.12 1.08
N ASN A 96 -4.41 10.09 1.18
CA ASN A 96 -4.40 11.29 0.34
C ASN A 96 -3.10 12.10 0.48
N TYR A 97 -2.63 12.32 1.71
CA TYR A 97 -1.35 13.01 1.94
C TYR A 97 -0.17 12.21 1.39
N THR A 98 -0.17 10.90 1.60
CA THR A 98 0.85 9.99 1.06
C THR A 98 0.91 10.07 -0.46
N LEU A 99 -0.22 9.91 -1.12
CA LEU A 99 -0.29 9.85 -2.58
C LEU A 99 -0.04 11.22 -3.23
N ARG A 100 -0.39 12.31 -2.55
CA ARG A 100 0.03 13.66 -2.95
C ARG A 100 1.54 13.79 -2.97
N THR A 101 2.24 13.23 -1.97
CA THR A 101 3.71 13.26 -1.90
C THR A 101 4.34 12.36 -2.98
N LEU A 102 3.78 11.17 -3.21
CA LEU A 102 4.26 10.24 -4.24
C LEU A 102 3.90 10.71 -5.66
N ALA A 103 2.90 11.58 -5.80
CA ALA A 103 2.41 12.11 -7.06
C ALA A 103 2.00 11.01 -8.06
N THR A 104 1.35 9.95 -7.56
CA THR A 104 0.82 8.86 -8.38
C THR A 104 -0.69 9.00 -8.57
N PRO A 105 -1.27 8.51 -9.69
CA PRO A 105 -2.72 8.38 -9.83
C PRO A 105 -3.30 7.52 -8.71
N PHE A 106 -4.45 7.92 -8.15
CA PHE A 106 -4.95 7.33 -6.91
C PHE A 106 -6.46 7.10 -6.94
N ALA A 107 -6.86 5.92 -6.49
CA ALA A 107 -8.24 5.58 -6.14
C ALA A 107 -8.30 5.17 -4.67
N GLY A 108 -9.06 5.94 -3.87
CA GLY A 108 -9.23 5.71 -2.44
C GLY A 108 -10.15 4.54 -2.14
N LEU A 109 -9.76 3.71 -1.18
CA LEU A 109 -10.51 2.56 -0.69
C LEU A 109 -10.95 2.79 0.76
N TYR A 110 -12.14 2.30 1.08
CA TYR A 110 -12.77 2.50 2.38
C TYR A 110 -13.04 1.18 3.10
N GLY A 111 -12.16 0.20 2.87
CA GLY A 111 -12.30 -1.17 3.38
C GLY A 111 -11.84 -1.36 4.83
N ALA A 112 -11.33 -0.32 5.50
CA ALA A 112 -10.73 -0.42 6.82
C ALA A 112 -9.73 -1.60 6.89
N CYS A 113 -9.96 -2.60 7.75
CA CYS A 113 -9.07 -3.76 7.89
C CYS A 113 -8.94 -4.61 6.60
N SER A 114 -9.86 -4.48 5.65
CA SER A 114 -9.83 -5.20 4.37
C SER A 114 -9.16 -4.42 3.23
N THR A 115 -8.75 -3.18 3.47
CA THR A 115 -8.21 -2.27 2.44
C THR A 115 -7.07 -2.90 1.62
N MET A 116 -6.09 -3.52 2.27
CA MET A 116 -4.98 -4.16 1.54
C MET A 116 -5.47 -5.28 0.62
N THR A 117 -6.39 -6.13 1.11
CA THR A 117 -6.95 -7.21 0.29
C THR A 117 -7.79 -6.68 -0.86
N GLU A 118 -8.57 -5.63 -0.62
CA GLU A 118 -9.35 -4.94 -1.64
C GLU A 118 -8.44 -4.31 -2.70
N ALA A 119 -7.38 -3.60 -2.28
CA ALA A 119 -6.40 -3.00 -3.17
C ALA A 119 -5.72 -4.04 -4.06
N LEU A 120 -5.32 -5.19 -3.49
CA LEU A 120 -4.73 -6.30 -4.25
C LEU A 120 -5.72 -6.90 -5.25
N CYS A 121 -6.97 -7.10 -4.86
CA CYS A 121 -8.02 -7.62 -5.75
C CYS A 121 -8.30 -6.68 -6.92
N LEU A 122 -8.46 -5.38 -6.65
CA LEU A 122 -8.69 -4.37 -7.67
C LEU A 122 -7.47 -4.22 -8.57
N GLY A 123 -6.27 -4.13 -7.99
CA GLY A 123 -5.02 -4.05 -8.73
C GLY A 123 -4.82 -5.22 -9.68
N ALA A 124 -5.10 -6.44 -9.21
CA ALA A 124 -5.04 -7.64 -10.04
C ALA A 124 -6.06 -7.60 -11.20
N ALA A 125 -7.28 -7.15 -10.93
CA ALA A 125 -8.32 -7.04 -11.94
C ALA A 125 -7.96 -5.98 -13.01
N PHE A 126 -7.46 -4.82 -12.60
CA PHE A 126 -7.02 -3.77 -13.51
C PHE A 126 -5.81 -4.19 -14.36
N ALA A 127 -4.82 -4.83 -13.76
CA ALA A 127 -3.67 -5.35 -14.49
C ALA A 127 -4.09 -6.41 -15.51
N ALA A 128 -4.94 -7.35 -15.12
CA ALA A 128 -5.44 -8.39 -16.02
C ALA A 128 -6.34 -7.85 -17.15
N ALA A 129 -6.98 -6.71 -16.94
CA ALA A 129 -7.77 -5.99 -17.95
C ALA A 129 -6.90 -5.13 -18.88
N GLY A 130 -5.59 -5.00 -18.61
CA GLY A 130 -4.69 -4.15 -19.39
C GLY A 130 -4.84 -2.64 -19.11
N LEU A 131 -5.45 -2.28 -17.97
CA LEU A 131 -5.69 -0.89 -17.57
C LEU A 131 -4.52 -0.26 -16.81
N GLY A 132 -3.47 -1.01 -16.56
CA GLY A 132 -2.22 -0.58 -15.95
C GLY A 132 -1.23 -1.74 -15.92
N ARG A 133 0.06 -1.43 -16.02
CA ARG A 133 1.15 -2.42 -15.94
C ARG A 133 1.84 -2.40 -14.58
N GLN A 134 1.97 -1.21 -14.00
CA GLN A 134 2.56 -0.97 -12.68
C GLN A 134 1.48 -0.42 -11.76
N ILE A 135 0.95 -1.27 -10.91
CA ILE A 135 -0.12 -0.92 -9.98
C ILE A 135 0.39 -1.08 -8.56
N LEU A 136 0.22 -0.04 -7.75
CA LEU A 136 0.57 -0.06 -6.34
C LEU A 136 -0.69 -0.35 -5.52
N ALA A 137 -0.61 -1.29 -4.61
CA ALA A 137 -1.63 -1.61 -3.61
C ALA A 137 -1.12 -1.24 -2.21
N MET A 138 -1.88 -0.46 -1.47
CA MET A 138 -1.50 0.03 -0.14
C MET A 138 -2.66 -0.03 0.86
#